data_502e52dae4f9aeebad29c32bcad5d1af
#
_entry.id   502e52dae4f9aeebad29c32bcad5d1af
#
_cell.length_a   1.000
_cell.length_b   1.000
_cell.length_c   1.000
_cell.angle_alpha   90.00
_cell.angle_beta   90.00
_cell.angle_gamma   90.00
#
_symmetry.space_group_name_H-M   'P 1'
#
loop_
_entity.id
_entity.type
_entity.pdbx_description
1 polymer ?
#
loop_
_entity_poly.entity_id
_entity_poly.type
_entity_poly.pdbx_seq_one_letter_code
_entity_poly.pdbx_strand_id
1 'polypeptide(L)'
;MRRKHDWLRETYRKSLEKIPERPVAHRTLSNIAPDPLYTPEDIGVLDPEYEEKRGFPGEFPYTRGVYGSMYRSKLWTMRMFAGFGTAEQTNERFKKLLKAGQTGLSVAFDLPTLMGYDSDHPLSKGEVGKCGVAVSSLADMEILFEGINLEEVTTSMTINSPANAI
;
A
#
# COMPACT_ATOMS: atom_id res chain seq x y z
N MET A 1 18.75 -27.69 -4.83
CA MET A 1 17.77 -27.46 -3.76
C MET A 1 18.22 -26.25 -2.97
N ARG A 2 17.45 -25.16 -3.04
CA ARG A 2 17.72 -23.92 -2.28
C ARG A 2 17.37 -24.15 -0.82
N ARG A 3 18.19 -23.63 0.08
CA ARG A 3 18.02 -23.80 1.53
C ARG A 3 17.65 -22.50 2.23
N LYS A 4 17.10 -22.58 3.45
CA LYS A 4 16.82 -21.43 4.33
C LYS A 4 18.02 -20.50 4.47
N HIS A 5 19.23 -21.06 4.63
CA HIS A 5 20.46 -20.27 4.73
C HIS A 5 20.72 -19.40 3.49
N ASP A 6 20.51 -19.94 2.28
CA ASP A 6 20.73 -19.20 1.04
C ASP A 6 19.70 -18.07 0.91
N TRP A 7 18.44 -18.35 1.24
CA TRP A 7 17.40 -17.35 1.26
C TRP A 7 17.71 -16.22 2.28
N LEU A 8 18.15 -16.55 3.49
CA LEU A 8 18.55 -15.55 4.49
C LEU A 8 19.65 -14.62 3.98
N ARG A 9 20.67 -15.19 3.32
CA ARG A 9 21.81 -14.43 2.82
C ARG A 9 21.47 -13.58 1.59
N GLU A 10 20.68 -14.10 0.68
CA GLU A 10 20.47 -13.48 -0.64
C GLU A 10 19.19 -12.66 -0.69
N THR A 11 18.06 -13.21 -0.33
CA THR A 11 16.76 -12.55 -0.49
C THR A 11 16.39 -11.72 0.73
N TYR A 12 16.45 -12.31 1.91
CA TYR A 12 16.09 -11.61 3.14
C TYR A 12 17.02 -10.42 3.41
N ARG A 13 18.33 -10.64 3.41
CA ARG A 13 19.32 -9.59 3.65
C ARG A 13 19.19 -8.44 2.65
N LYS A 14 19.07 -8.74 1.35
CA LYS A 14 18.87 -7.71 0.32
C LYS A 14 17.56 -6.94 0.49
N SER A 15 16.51 -7.59 1.00
CA SER A 15 15.25 -6.90 1.29
C SER A 15 15.41 -5.89 2.43
N LEU A 16 16.24 -6.21 3.43
CA LEU A 16 16.52 -5.30 4.55
C LEU A 16 17.40 -4.11 4.18
N GLU A 17 18.23 -4.23 3.15
CA GLU A 17 19.00 -3.10 2.59
C GLU A 17 18.08 -2.04 1.98
N LYS A 18 16.93 -2.45 1.43
CA LYS A 18 15.92 -1.55 0.86
C LYS A 18 14.96 -1.02 1.91
N ILE A 19 14.45 -1.90 2.76
CA ILE A 19 13.49 -1.56 3.81
C ILE A 19 13.91 -2.32 5.06
N PRO A 20 14.53 -1.67 6.05
CA PRO A 20 14.97 -2.31 7.30
C PRO A 20 13.78 -2.84 8.10
N GLU A 21 14.04 -3.76 9.01
CA GLU A 21 13.02 -4.22 9.95
C GLU A 21 12.51 -3.06 10.80
N ARG A 22 11.23 -3.12 11.15
CA ARG A 22 10.64 -2.14 12.08
C ARG A 22 11.41 -2.16 13.41
N PRO A 23 11.63 -1.02 14.06
CA PRO A 23 12.36 -0.92 15.32
C PRO A 23 11.50 -1.44 16.49
N VAL A 24 11.04 -2.68 16.40
CA VAL A 24 10.25 -3.35 17.43
C VAL A 24 10.92 -4.68 17.82
N ALA A 25 10.80 -5.06 19.07
CA ALA A 25 11.28 -6.37 19.51
C ALA A 25 10.37 -7.46 18.94
N HIS A 26 10.88 -8.26 18.01
CA HIS A 26 10.17 -9.44 17.51
C HIS A 26 10.29 -10.57 18.53
N ARG A 27 9.39 -10.60 19.51
CA ARG A 27 9.35 -11.61 20.57
C ARG A 27 7.93 -12.12 20.82
N THR A 28 7.80 -13.37 21.17
CA THR A 28 6.54 -13.94 21.67
C THR A 28 6.22 -13.39 23.07
N LEU A 29 5.00 -13.62 23.54
CA LEU A 29 4.62 -13.31 24.93
C LEU A 29 5.49 -14.03 25.96
N SER A 30 6.05 -15.20 25.62
CA SER A 30 7.00 -15.97 26.43
C SER A 30 8.45 -15.49 26.27
N ASN A 31 8.67 -14.32 25.68
CA ASN A 31 9.99 -13.70 25.47
C ASN A 31 10.94 -14.50 24.55
N ILE A 32 10.42 -15.39 23.72
CA ILE A 32 11.19 -16.14 22.73
C ILE A 32 11.33 -15.27 21.48
N ALA A 33 12.54 -15.14 20.93
CA ALA A 33 12.80 -14.46 19.67
C ALA A 33 12.62 -15.46 18.49
N PRO A 34 11.54 -15.38 17.72
CA PRO A 34 11.35 -16.27 16.57
C PRO A 34 12.28 -15.86 15.41
N ASP A 35 12.74 -16.85 14.67
CA ASP A 35 13.42 -16.64 13.40
C ASP A 35 12.51 -15.92 12.39
N PRO A 36 13.09 -15.24 11.40
CA PRO A 36 12.30 -14.62 10.32
C PRO A 36 11.46 -15.63 9.53
N LEU A 37 11.90 -16.86 9.46
CA LEU A 37 11.25 -17.94 8.73
C LEU A 37 11.52 -19.28 9.38
N TYR A 38 10.50 -20.14 9.42
CA TYR A 38 10.62 -21.54 9.72
C TYR A 38 10.30 -22.39 8.49
N THR A 39 11.10 -23.42 8.26
CA THR A 39 11.02 -24.36 7.15
C THR A 39 11.07 -25.79 7.69
N PRO A 40 10.79 -26.82 6.89
CA PRO A 40 10.96 -28.21 7.28
C PRO A 40 12.37 -28.53 7.82
N GLU A 41 13.41 -27.83 7.34
CA GLU A 41 14.79 -28.00 7.82
C GLU A 41 14.93 -27.74 9.34
N ASP A 42 14.15 -26.81 9.88
CA ASP A 42 14.21 -26.43 11.30
C ASP A 42 13.75 -27.56 12.24
N ILE A 43 13.03 -28.54 11.70
CA ILE A 43 12.59 -29.75 12.41
C ILE A 43 13.27 -31.03 11.86
N GLY A 44 14.36 -30.87 11.11
CA GLY A 44 15.15 -31.99 10.58
C GLY A 44 14.47 -32.75 9.41
N VAL A 45 13.44 -32.17 8.80
CA VAL A 45 12.75 -32.75 7.66
C VAL A 45 13.30 -32.18 6.37
N LEU A 46 13.73 -33.03 5.46
CA LEU A 46 14.07 -32.67 4.07
C LEU A 46 12.82 -32.82 3.23
N ASP A 47 12.30 -31.70 2.71
CA ASP A 47 11.19 -31.67 1.77
C ASP A 47 11.71 -31.25 0.38
N PRO A 48 11.94 -32.20 -0.54
CA PRO A 48 12.47 -31.89 -1.87
C PRO A 48 11.56 -31.00 -2.70
N GLU A 49 10.26 -30.99 -2.41
CA GLU A 49 9.25 -30.23 -3.14
C GLU A 49 8.98 -28.85 -2.53
N TYR A 50 9.61 -28.54 -1.39
CA TYR A 50 9.37 -27.30 -0.66
C TYR A 50 9.65 -26.07 -1.54
N GLU A 51 10.78 -26.06 -2.24
CA GLU A 51 11.18 -24.96 -3.11
C GLU A 51 10.19 -24.76 -4.27
N GLU A 52 9.81 -25.85 -4.91
CA GLU A 52 8.91 -25.82 -6.09
C GLU A 52 7.46 -25.48 -5.71
N LYS A 53 6.94 -26.10 -4.66
CA LYS A 53 5.52 -25.99 -4.29
C LYS A 53 5.23 -24.83 -3.35
N ARG A 54 6.13 -24.50 -2.45
CA ARG A 54 5.95 -23.45 -1.45
C ARG A 54 6.87 -22.26 -1.64
N GLY A 55 8.14 -22.49 -1.94
CA GLY A 55 9.15 -21.48 -2.10
C GLY A 55 9.43 -20.69 -0.81
N PHE A 56 10.22 -19.65 -0.98
CA PHE A 56 10.61 -18.74 0.10
C PHE A 56 9.94 -17.38 -0.07
N PRO A 57 9.71 -16.61 1.02
CA PRO A 57 9.17 -15.25 0.92
C PRO A 57 9.99 -14.37 -0.04
N GLY A 58 9.32 -13.63 -0.91
CA GLY A 58 9.97 -12.79 -1.91
C GLY A 58 10.52 -13.51 -3.14
N GLU A 59 10.30 -14.82 -3.27
CA GLU A 59 10.76 -15.66 -4.37
C GLU A 59 9.59 -16.41 -5.02
N PHE A 60 9.73 -16.74 -6.30
CA PHE A 60 8.77 -17.59 -6.99
C PHE A 60 8.65 -18.96 -6.26
N PRO A 61 7.43 -19.51 -6.11
CA PRO A 61 6.14 -19.13 -6.68
C PRO A 61 5.33 -18.07 -5.88
N TYR A 62 5.94 -17.34 -4.97
CA TYR A 62 5.35 -16.26 -4.15
C TYR A 62 4.19 -16.69 -3.24
N THR A 63 4.07 -17.96 -2.94
CA THR A 63 3.02 -18.49 -2.04
C THR A 63 3.14 -17.94 -0.61
N ARG A 64 4.32 -17.46 -0.25
CA ARG A 64 4.63 -16.85 1.05
C ARG A 64 4.76 -15.32 0.98
N GLY A 65 4.24 -14.72 -0.08
CA GLY A 65 4.24 -13.28 -0.31
C GLY A 65 5.41 -12.78 -1.13
N VAL A 66 5.23 -11.57 -1.65
CA VAL A 66 6.17 -10.93 -2.59
C VAL A 66 7.35 -10.22 -1.90
N TYR A 67 7.30 -10.06 -0.58
CA TYR A 67 8.35 -9.39 0.21
C TYR A 67 9.18 -10.39 1.00
N GLY A 68 10.51 -10.35 0.84
CA GLY A 68 11.43 -11.22 1.58
C GLY A 68 11.32 -11.06 3.09
N SER A 69 11.18 -9.85 3.60
CA SER A 69 11.06 -9.57 5.04
C SER A 69 9.63 -9.70 5.59
N MET A 70 8.64 -9.95 4.72
CA MET A 70 7.22 -10.05 5.11
C MET A 70 6.79 -8.86 5.99
N TYR A 71 6.07 -9.12 7.09
CA TYR A 71 5.61 -8.08 8.02
C TYR A 71 6.65 -7.63 9.05
N ARG A 72 7.88 -8.13 8.99
CA ARG A 72 8.94 -7.66 9.89
C ARG A 72 9.42 -6.25 9.53
N SER A 73 9.46 -5.92 8.24
CA SER A 73 9.83 -4.58 7.76
C SER A 73 8.62 -3.66 7.60
N LYS A 74 7.60 -4.09 6.90
CA LYS A 74 6.42 -3.27 6.62
C LYS A 74 5.14 -4.05 6.87
N LEU A 75 4.21 -3.45 7.59
CA LEU A 75 2.85 -3.98 7.72
C LEU A 75 2.07 -3.77 6.41
N TRP A 76 0.86 -4.28 6.35
CA TRP A 76 -0.08 -3.97 5.27
C TRP A 76 -0.34 -2.46 5.17
N THR A 77 -0.68 -1.99 3.99
CA THR A 77 -1.07 -0.60 3.77
C THR A 77 -2.44 -0.36 4.41
N MET A 78 -2.51 0.59 5.33
CA MET A 78 -3.76 1.12 5.86
C MET A 78 -4.25 2.20 4.91
N ARG A 79 -5.36 1.94 4.21
CA ARG A 79 -5.87 2.81 3.15
C ARG A 79 -7.39 2.89 3.23
N MET A 80 -7.90 4.07 3.51
CA MET A 80 -9.33 4.35 3.50
C MET A 80 -9.70 5.09 2.22
N PHE A 81 -10.80 4.72 1.60
CA PHE A 81 -11.41 5.45 0.49
C PHE A 81 -12.01 6.76 1.02
N ALA A 82 -11.58 7.88 0.47
CA ALA A 82 -12.03 9.20 0.93
C ALA A 82 -12.03 10.22 -0.20
N GLY A 83 -13.01 11.09 -0.17
CA GLY A 83 -13.22 12.21 -1.08
C GLY A 83 -14.62 12.79 -0.85
N PHE A 84 -14.70 14.10 -0.73
CA PHE A 84 -15.97 14.82 -0.56
C PHE A 84 -15.76 16.31 -0.76
N GLY A 85 -16.68 16.94 -1.42
CA GLY A 85 -16.67 18.40 -1.61
C GLY A 85 -15.53 18.88 -2.50
N THR A 86 -14.77 19.87 -2.00
CA THR A 86 -13.65 20.46 -2.72
C THR A 86 -12.34 19.71 -2.48
N ALA A 87 -11.33 20.06 -3.28
CA ALA A 87 -9.98 19.53 -3.14
C ALA A 87 -9.39 19.87 -1.74
N GLU A 88 -9.61 21.09 -1.24
CA GLU A 88 -9.14 21.53 0.08
C GLU A 88 -9.77 20.70 1.21
N GLN A 89 -11.08 20.49 1.17
CA GLN A 89 -11.79 19.71 2.18
C GLN A 89 -11.29 18.25 2.21
N THR A 90 -11.06 17.69 1.04
CA THR A 90 -10.52 16.32 0.93
C THR A 90 -9.05 16.26 1.35
N ASN A 91 -8.22 17.26 1.02
CA ASN A 91 -6.85 17.38 1.51
C ASN A 91 -6.77 17.39 3.03
N GLU A 92 -7.61 18.20 3.70
CA GLU A 92 -7.71 18.19 5.16
C GLU A 92 -8.08 16.80 5.70
N ARG A 93 -8.99 16.10 5.04
CA ARG A 93 -9.36 14.74 5.42
C ARG A 93 -8.19 13.78 5.27
N PHE A 94 -7.45 13.85 4.17
CA PHE A 94 -6.26 13.04 3.95
C PHE A 94 -5.21 13.27 5.04
N LYS A 95 -4.90 14.52 5.36
CA LYS A 95 -3.96 14.87 6.45
C LYS A 95 -4.41 14.31 7.80
N LYS A 96 -5.71 14.35 8.11
CA LYS A 96 -6.27 13.74 9.34
C LYS A 96 -6.11 12.22 9.35
N LEU A 97 -6.34 11.55 8.22
CA LEU A 97 -6.20 10.10 8.09
C LEU A 97 -4.72 9.66 8.23
N LEU A 98 -3.79 10.37 7.61
CA LEU A 98 -2.35 10.12 7.76
C LEU A 98 -1.89 10.32 9.20
N LYS A 99 -2.34 11.40 9.86
CA LYS A 99 -2.05 11.63 11.28
C LYS A 99 -2.62 10.53 12.19
N ALA A 100 -3.71 9.90 11.78
CA ALA A 100 -4.31 8.76 12.51
C ALA A 100 -3.59 7.42 12.23
N GLY A 101 -2.51 7.41 11.44
CA GLY A 101 -1.69 6.22 11.17
C GLY A 101 -2.01 5.51 9.86
N GLN A 102 -2.79 6.12 8.97
CA GLN A 102 -2.99 5.60 7.63
C GLN A 102 -1.69 5.71 6.81
N THR A 103 -1.41 4.72 5.97
CA THR A 103 -0.15 4.63 5.21
C THR A 103 -0.35 4.68 3.70
N GLY A 104 -1.56 4.87 3.27
CA GLY A 104 -1.92 5.06 1.87
C GLY A 104 -3.21 5.85 1.74
N LEU A 105 -3.42 6.44 0.58
CA LEU A 105 -4.60 7.24 0.25
C LEU A 105 -5.34 6.60 -0.92
N SER A 106 -6.66 6.61 -0.86
CA SER A 106 -7.52 6.19 -1.96
C SER A 106 -8.51 7.30 -2.25
N VAL A 107 -8.41 7.88 -3.45
CA VAL A 107 -9.23 9.03 -3.85
C VAL A 107 -10.58 8.56 -4.33
N ALA A 108 -11.64 9.11 -3.75
CA ALA A 108 -13.00 9.03 -4.26
C ALA A 108 -13.30 10.30 -5.05
N PHE A 109 -13.43 10.18 -6.35
CA PHE A 109 -13.86 11.29 -7.22
C PHE A 109 -15.39 11.39 -7.27
N ASP A 110 -15.90 12.60 -7.45
CA ASP A 110 -17.32 12.82 -7.65
C ASP A 110 -17.81 12.32 -9.02
N LEU A 111 -19.11 12.25 -9.20
CA LEU A 111 -19.70 11.74 -10.44
C LEU A 111 -19.32 12.56 -11.67
N PRO A 112 -19.32 13.91 -11.65
CA PRO A 112 -18.84 14.70 -12.79
C PRO A 112 -17.42 14.33 -13.20
N THR A 113 -16.48 14.30 -12.25
CA THR A 113 -15.08 13.92 -12.51
C THR A 113 -14.98 12.50 -13.10
N LEU A 114 -15.73 11.53 -12.57
CA LEU A 114 -15.76 10.15 -13.08
C LEU A 114 -16.28 10.07 -14.53
N MET A 115 -17.12 11.01 -14.94
CA MET A 115 -17.71 11.08 -16.28
C MET A 115 -16.92 11.99 -17.24
N GLY A 116 -15.90 12.70 -16.75
CA GLY A 116 -15.10 13.64 -17.55
C GLY A 116 -15.78 14.98 -17.78
N TYR A 117 -16.61 15.43 -16.85
CA TYR A 117 -17.24 16.74 -16.86
C TYR A 117 -16.62 17.65 -15.81
N ASP A 118 -16.42 18.91 -16.18
CA ASP A 118 -16.08 19.96 -15.23
C ASP A 118 -17.26 20.28 -14.31
N SER A 119 -16.98 20.90 -13.17
CA SER A 119 -18.01 21.20 -12.17
C SER A 119 -19.08 22.20 -12.65
N ASP A 120 -18.76 23.05 -13.62
CA ASP A 120 -19.66 24.04 -14.22
C ASP A 120 -20.50 23.48 -15.41
N HIS A 121 -20.23 22.25 -15.83
CA HIS A 121 -20.98 21.62 -16.90
C HIS A 121 -22.47 21.44 -16.50
N PRO A 122 -23.45 21.69 -17.41
CA PRO A 122 -24.86 21.57 -17.05
C PRO A 122 -25.30 20.23 -16.46
N LEU A 123 -24.68 19.10 -16.88
CA LEU A 123 -24.97 17.78 -16.37
C LEU A 123 -24.37 17.52 -14.97
N SER A 124 -23.46 18.36 -14.50
CA SER A 124 -22.84 18.26 -13.19
C SER A 124 -23.71 18.81 -12.06
N LYS A 125 -24.78 19.52 -12.42
CA LYS A 125 -25.66 20.19 -11.45
C LYS A 125 -26.25 19.22 -10.42
N GLY A 126 -25.94 19.45 -9.16
CA GLY A 126 -26.43 18.65 -8.04
C GLY A 126 -25.59 17.43 -7.69
N GLU A 127 -24.51 17.15 -8.44
CA GLU A 127 -23.62 16.00 -8.18
C GLU A 127 -22.17 16.41 -7.82
N VAL A 128 -21.84 17.70 -7.98
CA VAL A 128 -20.49 18.22 -7.66
C VAL A 128 -20.14 18.03 -6.20
N GLY A 129 -19.04 17.32 -5.93
CA GLY A 129 -18.52 17.09 -4.58
C GLY A 129 -19.37 16.21 -3.67
N LYS A 130 -20.43 15.57 -4.17
CA LYS A 130 -21.43 14.86 -3.36
C LYS A 130 -20.99 13.44 -2.98
N CYS A 131 -20.53 12.67 -3.93
CA CYS A 131 -20.10 11.27 -3.71
C CYS A 131 -18.58 11.09 -3.74
N GLY A 132 -17.84 12.19 -3.82
CA GLY A 132 -16.39 12.21 -3.92
C GLY A 132 -15.90 13.64 -4.04
N VAL A 133 -14.61 13.82 -4.27
CA VAL A 133 -13.98 15.13 -4.48
C VAL A 133 -14.17 15.58 -5.93
N ALA A 134 -14.55 16.84 -6.11
CA ALA A 134 -14.60 17.48 -7.41
C ALA A 134 -13.18 17.88 -7.85
N VAL A 135 -12.75 17.41 -9.02
CA VAL A 135 -11.48 17.75 -9.66
C VAL A 135 -11.78 18.11 -11.10
N SER A 136 -11.66 19.39 -11.43
CA SER A 136 -11.91 19.91 -12.79
C SER A 136 -10.64 20.40 -13.47
N SER A 137 -9.53 20.52 -12.73
CA SER A 137 -8.27 21.05 -13.24
C SER A 137 -7.06 20.44 -12.52
N LEU A 138 -5.87 20.62 -13.12
CA LEU A 138 -4.61 20.29 -12.47
C LEU A 138 -4.43 21.03 -11.14
N ALA A 139 -4.90 22.28 -11.04
CA ALA A 139 -4.84 23.04 -9.79
C ALA A 139 -5.61 22.36 -8.65
N ASP A 140 -6.77 21.76 -8.91
CA ASP A 140 -7.52 20.99 -7.91
C ASP A 140 -6.73 19.76 -7.47
N MET A 141 -6.04 19.09 -8.39
CA MET A 141 -5.20 17.94 -8.06
C MET A 141 -3.99 18.33 -7.22
N GLU A 142 -3.34 19.47 -7.52
CA GLU A 142 -2.25 20.03 -6.72
C GLU A 142 -2.72 20.35 -5.29
N ILE A 143 -3.87 21.00 -5.16
CA ILE A 143 -4.50 21.30 -3.86
C ILE A 143 -4.83 20.02 -3.10
N LEU A 144 -5.37 19.02 -3.78
CA LEU A 144 -5.75 17.73 -3.18
C LEU A 144 -4.59 17.06 -2.45
N PHE A 145 -3.37 17.18 -2.99
CA PHE A 145 -2.17 16.59 -2.40
C PHE A 145 -1.22 17.60 -1.74
N GLU A 146 -1.63 18.85 -1.62
CA GLU A 146 -0.80 19.89 -1.02
C GLU A 146 -0.31 19.53 0.38
N GLY A 147 1.01 19.60 0.61
CA GLY A 147 1.65 19.30 1.89
C GLY A 147 1.62 17.82 2.28
N ILE A 148 1.36 16.91 1.34
CA ILE A 148 1.46 15.46 1.52
C ILE A 148 2.69 14.95 0.76
N ASN A 149 3.60 14.28 1.47
CA ASN A 149 4.77 13.67 0.84
C ASN A 149 4.37 12.38 0.10
N LEU A 150 4.25 12.44 -1.22
CA LEU A 150 3.86 11.30 -2.05
C LEU A 150 4.94 10.20 -2.15
N GLU A 151 6.17 10.45 -1.71
CA GLU A 151 7.20 9.42 -1.61
C GLU A 151 7.01 8.51 -0.39
N GLU A 152 6.33 8.99 0.64
CA GLU A 152 6.09 8.25 1.89
C GLU A 152 4.77 7.50 1.90
N VAL A 153 3.81 7.91 1.07
CA VAL A 153 2.48 7.30 1.01
C VAL A 153 2.20 6.71 -0.37
N THR A 154 1.44 5.63 -0.40
CA THR A 154 0.93 5.09 -1.65
C THR A 154 -0.43 5.66 -1.96
N THR A 155 -0.67 6.01 -3.22
CA THR A 155 -1.97 6.51 -3.68
C THR A 155 -2.65 5.48 -4.58
N SER A 156 -3.97 5.49 -4.56
CA SER A 156 -4.82 4.83 -5.55
C SER A 156 -5.99 5.73 -5.89
N MET A 157 -6.50 5.59 -7.08
CA MET A 157 -7.60 6.37 -7.60
C MET A 157 -8.60 5.43 -8.24
N THR A 158 -9.88 5.59 -7.89
CA THR A 158 -10.96 4.91 -8.58
C THR A 158 -11.54 5.88 -9.59
N ILE A 159 -11.21 5.65 -10.85
CA ILE A 159 -11.55 6.55 -11.96
C ILE A 159 -11.95 5.71 -13.17
N ASN A 160 -12.77 6.29 -14.06
CA ASN A 160 -13.28 5.65 -15.28
C ASN A 160 -12.43 6.02 -16.51
N SER A 161 -13.04 6.01 -17.67
CA SER A 161 -12.39 6.33 -18.95
C SER A 161 -11.65 7.68 -19.02
N PRO A 162 -12.01 8.75 -18.29
CA PRO A 162 -11.25 9.99 -18.29
C PRO A 162 -9.95 9.96 -17.48
N ALA A 163 -9.56 8.83 -16.90
CA ALA A 163 -8.36 8.68 -16.07
C ALA A 163 -7.06 9.21 -16.70
N ASN A 164 -6.97 9.24 -18.02
CA ASN A 164 -5.80 9.76 -18.74
C ASN A 164 -5.77 11.29 -18.83
N ALA A 165 -6.86 11.96 -18.48
CA ALA A 165 -6.97 13.42 -18.48
C ALA A 165 -6.94 14.04 -17.07
N ILE A 166 -7.24 13.23 -16.08
CA ILE A 166 -7.22 13.59 -14.65
C ILE A 166 -5.91 13.16 -14.00
#